data_4337876f529ead34bb9a257bc58e0e37
#
_entry.id   4337876f529ead34bb9a257bc58e0e37
#
_cell.length_a   1.000
_cell.length_b   1.000
_cell.length_c   1.000
_cell.angle_alpha   90.00
_cell.angle_beta   90.00
_cell.angle_gamma   90.00
#
_symmetry.space_group_name_H-M   'P 1'
#
loop_
_entity.id
_entity.type
_entity.pdbx_description
1 polymer ?
#
loop_
_entity_poly.entity_id
_entity_poly.type
_entity_poly.pdbx_seq_one_letter_code
_entity_poly.pdbx_strand_id
1 'polypeptide(L)'
;IKLDKDQKPRILLFPANPKPVYFDTDKIQIFYEGSDDFGILRIELVALIDDSTIRKNIKNLKNGEKASQGRFTWNLALESLKPGQEIQYYLEIKDNDNVSGPNKNQSEMIRFTIFDSSKERENLVRLQDELTEKMIALLATGLVEDNILKTTTKDALYGKKLLASNADALIDIIGLAQHIKNQAEELGNFPQAYLTLLNNIISGLKTIRQEKIDEIDKIQGTIMKPTPVDYNLFSIEVLNDRMVTHLERDILYLIKITNRQKMDRVMDLEDQLSELTETLQEEFENLKNKKSPLNSNQLKSKLDQIQQTLKQLMEKLAQQNQSMPDEFLNSKSYKSMNMEEMMASIEKIQDLANKGKMDEAMEQLKKMAEELRKFAEQLNQAESSMEEMVDTEMMEQLNEST
;
A
#
# COMPACT_ATOMS: atom_id res chain seq x y z
N ILE A 1 41.31 -12.12 50.87
CA ILE A 1 40.08 -12.55 50.16
C ILE A 1 40.10 -11.76 48.85
N LYS A 2 40.27 -12.45 47.72
CA LYS A 2 40.14 -11.85 46.40
C LYS A 2 38.65 -11.80 46.11
N LEU A 3 38.05 -10.61 46.15
CA LEU A 3 36.66 -10.44 45.71
C LEU A 3 36.67 -10.56 44.20
N ASP A 4 35.92 -11.52 43.66
CA ASP A 4 35.66 -11.59 42.22
C ASP A 4 34.78 -10.41 41.84
N LYS A 5 35.15 -9.76 40.75
CA LYS A 5 34.41 -8.61 40.26
C LYS A 5 33.11 -9.10 39.62
N ASP A 6 31.99 -8.53 40.05
CA ASP A 6 30.68 -8.77 39.50
C ASP A 6 30.66 -8.51 37.98
N GLN A 7 30.12 -9.47 37.19
CA GLN A 7 30.02 -9.37 35.75
C GLN A 7 28.58 -8.92 35.38
N LYS A 8 28.46 -8.27 34.23
CA LYS A 8 27.13 -7.92 33.72
C LYS A 8 26.38 -9.20 33.33
N PRO A 9 25.08 -9.30 33.62
CA PRO A 9 24.24 -10.42 33.19
C PRO A 9 24.20 -10.54 31.67
N ARG A 10 23.96 -11.74 31.17
CA ARG A 10 23.85 -12.04 29.73
C ARG A 10 22.44 -12.47 29.41
N ILE A 11 21.90 -12.03 28.25
CA ILE A 11 20.58 -12.43 27.75
C ILE A 11 20.65 -12.65 26.23
N LEU A 12 20.05 -13.76 25.80
CA LEU A 12 19.88 -14.11 24.42
C LEU A 12 18.37 -14.15 24.11
N LEU A 13 18.00 -13.76 22.91
CA LEU A 13 16.63 -13.72 22.42
C LEU A 13 16.55 -14.50 21.11
N PHE A 14 15.55 -15.39 21.01
CA PHE A 14 15.29 -16.22 19.84
C PHE A 14 13.80 -16.15 19.50
N PRO A 15 13.37 -15.38 18.47
CA PRO A 15 11.98 -15.43 18.02
C PRO A 15 11.71 -16.75 17.30
N ALA A 16 10.55 -17.35 17.54
CA ALA A 16 10.20 -18.68 16.99
C ALA A 16 10.10 -18.65 15.45
N ASN A 17 9.47 -17.61 14.90
CA ASN A 17 9.32 -17.38 13.46
C ASN A 17 9.43 -15.89 13.19
N PRO A 18 10.63 -15.33 13.03
CA PRO A 18 10.80 -13.91 12.76
C PRO A 18 10.23 -13.56 11.39
N LYS A 19 9.33 -12.57 11.37
CA LYS A 19 8.74 -12.00 10.15
C LYS A 19 9.14 -10.52 10.06
N PRO A 20 9.33 -9.96 8.88
CA PRO A 20 9.54 -8.52 8.70
C PRO A 20 8.25 -7.72 8.93
N VAL A 21 7.08 -8.35 8.77
CA VAL A 21 5.75 -7.74 8.91
C VAL A 21 4.86 -8.66 9.74
N TYR A 22 4.13 -8.08 10.69
CA TYR A 22 3.12 -8.75 11.53
C TYR A 22 1.80 -7.99 11.46
N PHE A 23 0.69 -8.72 11.63
CA PHE A 23 -0.61 -8.10 11.88
C PHE A 23 -0.68 -7.62 13.34
N ASP A 24 -1.46 -6.59 13.59
CA ASP A 24 -1.73 -6.07 14.95
C ASP A 24 -2.39 -7.11 15.87
N THR A 25 -3.01 -8.16 15.29
CA THR A 25 -3.63 -9.30 16.00
C THR A 25 -2.68 -10.46 16.24
N ASP A 26 -1.47 -10.42 15.69
CA ASP A 26 -0.51 -11.51 15.78
C ASP A 26 0.04 -11.70 17.20
N LYS A 27 0.57 -12.91 17.44
CA LYS A 27 1.26 -13.28 18.67
C LYS A 27 2.69 -13.69 18.34
N ILE A 28 3.66 -12.98 18.92
CA ILE A 28 5.08 -13.28 18.75
C ILE A 28 5.53 -14.21 19.89
N GLN A 29 6.04 -15.39 19.55
CA GLN A 29 6.66 -16.30 20.51
C GLN A 29 8.15 -16.01 20.58
N ILE A 30 8.63 -15.72 21.78
CA ILE A 30 10.01 -15.35 22.09
C ILE A 30 10.57 -16.40 23.06
N PHE A 31 11.64 -17.06 22.66
CA PHE A 31 12.46 -17.88 23.55
C PHE A 31 13.63 -17.04 24.05
N TYR A 32 14.04 -17.30 25.28
CA TYR A 32 15.15 -16.58 25.88
C TYR A 32 16.00 -17.47 26.76
N GLU A 33 17.26 -17.10 26.87
CA GLU A 33 18.24 -17.66 27.82
C GLU A 33 18.99 -16.52 28.50
N GLY A 34 18.93 -16.46 29.82
CA GLY A 34 19.60 -15.47 30.65
C GLY A 34 20.54 -16.14 31.66
N SER A 35 21.71 -15.54 31.92
CA SER A 35 22.67 -16.02 32.91
C SER A 35 23.38 -14.86 33.59
N ASP A 36 23.77 -15.09 34.86
CA ASP A 36 24.52 -14.18 35.71
C ASP A 36 25.37 -14.93 36.73
N ASP A 37 26.48 -14.36 37.17
CA ASP A 37 27.40 -15.03 38.10
C ASP A 37 26.93 -14.96 39.57
N PHE A 38 26.13 -13.96 39.95
CA PHE A 38 25.61 -13.82 41.32
C PHE A 38 24.09 -14.05 41.42
N GLY A 39 23.33 -13.72 40.41
CA GLY A 39 21.91 -14.01 40.33
C GLY A 39 21.12 -12.97 39.56
N ILE A 40 20.09 -13.45 38.87
CA ILE A 40 19.19 -12.63 38.04
C ILE A 40 18.03 -12.11 38.92
N LEU A 41 17.73 -10.84 38.85
CA LEU A 41 16.56 -10.22 39.49
C LEU A 41 15.31 -10.31 38.61
N ARG A 42 15.42 -9.86 37.38
CA ARG A 42 14.27 -9.85 36.45
C ARG A 42 14.67 -9.83 34.98
N ILE A 43 13.76 -10.29 34.15
CA ILE A 43 13.82 -10.22 32.68
C ILE A 43 12.58 -9.49 32.18
N GLU A 44 12.79 -8.46 31.34
CA GLU A 44 11.75 -7.63 30.77
C GLU A 44 11.85 -7.62 29.25
N LEU A 45 10.69 -7.62 28.55
CA LEU A 45 10.59 -7.21 27.16
C LEU A 45 10.52 -5.69 27.12
N VAL A 46 11.34 -5.08 26.30
CA VAL A 46 11.32 -3.65 26.01
C VAL A 46 11.02 -3.48 24.54
N ALA A 47 9.93 -2.78 24.21
CA ALA A 47 9.56 -2.44 22.85
C ALA A 47 9.55 -0.93 22.68
N LEU A 48 10.20 -0.47 21.62
CA LEU A 48 10.27 0.92 21.19
C LEU A 48 9.29 1.10 20.03
N ILE A 49 8.36 2.00 20.19
CA ILE A 49 7.29 2.28 19.22
C ILE A 49 7.22 3.79 19.08
N ASP A 50 7.65 4.32 17.94
CA ASP A 50 7.81 5.77 17.74
C ASP A 50 8.62 6.40 18.93
N ASP A 51 8.05 7.40 19.61
CA ASP A 51 8.66 8.05 20.79
C ASP A 51 8.28 7.37 22.13
N SER A 52 7.57 6.24 22.09
CA SER A 52 7.10 5.54 23.28
C SER A 52 7.89 4.26 23.56
N THR A 53 7.97 3.88 24.84
CA THR A 53 8.62 2.63 25.27
C THR A 53 7.63 1.81 26.08
N ILE A 54 7.35 0.61 25.62
CA ILE A 54 6.56 -0.38 26.34
C ILE A 54 7.50 -1.32 27.07
N ARG A 55 7.23 -1.58 28.36
CA ARG A 55 7.98 -2.54 29.18
C ARG A 55 7.03 -3.61 29.71
N LYS A 56 7.36 -4.87 29.47
CA LYS A 56 6.59 -6.02 29.98
C LYS A 56 7.48 -6.92 30.80
N ASN A 57 7.08 -7.17 32.02
CA ASN A 57 7.78 -8.13 32.87
C ASN A 57 7.53 -9.56 32.35
N ILE A 58 8.60 -10.25 31.96
CA ILE A 58 8.56 -11.65 31.53
C ILE A 58 8.69 -12.56 32.74
N LYS A 59 9.70 -12.30 33.60
CA LYS A 59 9.98 -13.13 34.75
C LYS A 59 10.66 -12.34 35.85
N ASN A 60 10.18 -12.52 37.08
CA ASN A 60 10.86 -12.11 38.28
C ASN A 60 11.49 -13.40 38.92
N LEU A 61 12.76 -13.36 39.23
CA LEU A 61 13.45 -14.49 39.79
C LEU A 61 13.69 -14.29 41.29
N LYS A 62 13.79 -15.40 41.99
CA LYS A 62 14.14 -15.35 43.41
C LYS A 62 15.64 -15.09 43.56
N ASN A 63 16.03 -14.46 44.65
CA ASN A 63 17.43 -14.15 44.93
C ASN A 63 18.31 -15.42 44.80
N GLY A 64 19.34 -15.32 43.97
CA GLY A 64 20.34 -16.37 43.77
C GLY A 64 20.14 -17.31 42.58
N GLU A 65 19.06 -17.15 41.79
CA GLU A 65 18.95 -17.90 40.54
C GLU A 65 19.92 -17.34 39.50
N LYS A 66 20.91 -18.15 39.09
CA LYS A 66 22.00 -17.71 38.18
C LYS A 66 21.71 -17.94 36.71
N ALA A 67 20.69 -18.69 36.39
CA ALA A 67 20.27 -18.95 35.01
C ALA A 67 18.74 -19.02 34.89
N SER A 68 18.25 -18.59 33.79
CA SER A 68 16.81 -18.65 33.45
C SER A 68 16.64 -18.82 31.96
N GLN A 69 15.85 -19.80 31.59
CA GLN A 69 15.38 -19.99 30.21
C GLN A 69 13.89 -20.09 30.20
N GLY A 70 13.26 -19.74 29.05
CA GLY A 70 11.82 -19.80 28.94
C GLY A 70 11.27 -19.36 27.61
N ARG A 71 9.94 -19.33 27.59
CA ARG A 71 9.15 -18.83 26.46
C ARG A 71 8.20 -17.75 26.95
N PHE A 72 8.14 -16.67 26.21
CA PHE A 72 7.18 -15.59 26.38
C PHE A 72 6.35 -15.41 25.11
N THR A 73 5.05 -15.21 25.25
CA THR A 73 4.17 -14.90 24.12
C THR A 73 3.74 -13.45 24.22
N TRP A 74 4.21 -12.65 23.28
CA TRP A 74 3.79 -11.26 23.15
C TRP A 74 2.57 -11.16 22.24
N ASN A 75 1.45 -10.72 22.78
CA ASN A 75 0.20 -10.51 22.04
C ASN A 75 0.12 -9.06 21.58
N LEU A 76 0.29 -8.83 20.29
CA LEU A 76 0.29 -7.48 19.71
C LEU A 76 -1.08 -6.79 19.81
N ALA A 77 -2.19 -7.55 19.81
CA ALA A 77 -3.54 -6.98 19.95
C ALA A 77 -3.77 -6.18 21.25
N LEU A 78 -2.89 -6.35 22.25
CA LEU A 78 -2.97 -5.63 23.52
C LEU A 78 -2.19 -4.31 23.53
N GLU A 79 -1.52 -3.95 22.43
CA GLU A 79 -0.56 -2.83 22.41
C GLU A 79 -1.08 -1.58 21.71
N SER A 80 -2.31 -1.57 21.20
CA SER A 80 -2.91 -0.44 20.46
C SER A 80 -2.01 0.07 19.33
N LEU A 81 -1.47 -0.87 18.54
CA LEU A 81 -0.56 -0.58 17.44
C LEU A 81 -1.31 -0.02 16.23
N LYS A 82 -0.64 0.84 15.48
CA LYS A 82 -1.20 1.41 14.25
C LYS A 82 -0.62 0.73 13.01
N PRO A 83 -1.38 0.61 11.92
CA PRO A 83 -0.85 0.16 10.64
C PRO A 83 0.37 0.97 10.21
N GLY A 84 1.38 0.29 9.68
CA GLY A 84 2.62 0.90 9.21
C GLY A 84 3.65 1.27 10.30
N GLN A 85 3.33 1.10 11.58
CA GLN A 85 4.28 1.39 12.66
C GLN A 85 5.48 0.44 12.63
N GLU A 86 6.70 1.00 12.72
CA GLU A 86 7.92 0.25 12.96
C GLU A 86 8.10 0.01 14.46
N ILE A 87 8.35 -1.24 14.82
CA ILE A 87 8.55 -1.67 16.19
C ILE A 87 9.93 -2.30 16.33
N GLN A 88 10.66 -1.84 17.32
CA GLN A 88 11.95 -2.41 17.70
C GLN A 88 11.82 -3.00 19.10
N TYR A 89 12.28 -4.23 19.32
CA TYR A 89 12.20 -4.84 20.62
C TYR A 89 13.45 -5.65 20.98
N TYR A 90 13.70 -5.72 22.28
CA TYR A 90 14.78 -6.51 22.87
C TYR A 90 14.39 -6.98 24.26
N LEU A 91 15.17 -7.89 24.82
CA LEU A 91 15.05 -8.30 26.22
C LEU A 91 16.08 -7.55 27.06
N GLU A 92 15.65 -7.00 28.18
CA GLU A 92 16.52 -6.42 29.22
C GLU A 92 16.58 -7.38 30.39
N ILE A 93 17.79 -7.71 30.86
CA ILE A 93 18.05 -8.51 32.06
C ILE A 93 18.70 -7.62 33.11
N LYS A 94 18.29 -7.80 34.38
CA LYS A 94 18.87 -7.12 35.54
C LYS A 94 19.33 -8.17 36.57
N ASP A 95 20.52 -7.98 37.13
CA ASP A 95 21.02 -8.75 38.25
C ASP A 95 20.43 -8.30 39.58
N ASN A 96 20.83 -9.00 40.63
CA ASN A 96 20.38 -8.77 42.00
C ASN A 96 21.41 -8.00 42.88
N ASP A 97 22.37 -7.27 42.26
CA ASP A 97 23.36 -6.49 43.03
C ASP A 97 22.68 -5.37 43.83
N ASN A 98 22.70 -5.52 45.16
CA ASN A 98 22.17 -4.55 46.10
C ASN A 98 23.25 -3.62 46.70
N VAL A 99 24.51 -3.77 46.30
CA VAL A 99 25.64 -3.03 46.86
C VAL A 99 26.04 -1.87 45.97
N SER A 100 26.26 -2.15 44.67
CA SER A 100 26.65 -1.14 43.67
C SER A 100 25.46 -0.66 42.83
N GLY A 101 24.30 -1.29 42.98
CA GLY A 101 23.10 -1.15 42.19
C GLY A 101 23.04 -2.16 41.04
N PRO A 102 21.81 -2.55 40.60
CA PRO A 102 21.64 -3.63 39.63
C PRO A 102 22.32 -3.33 38.31
N ASN A 103 23.21 -4.20 37.85
CA ASN A 103 23.74 -4.18 36.50
C ASN A 103 22.67 -4.60 35.51
N LYS A 104 22.75 -4.05 34.29
CA LYS A 104 21.80 -4.30 33.21
C LYS A 104 22.53 -4.71 31.94
N ASN A 105 21.88 -5.55 31.16
CA ASN A 105 22.30 -5.86 29.80
C ASN A 105 21.07 -6.12 28.92
N GLN A 106 21.26 -6.07 27.61
CA GLN A 106 20.20 -6.26 26.62
C GLN A 106 20.60 -7.29 25.58
N SER A 107 19.60 -7.94 25.00
CA SER A 107 19.77 -8.83 23.84
C SER A 107 20.00 -8.03 22.56
N GLU A 108 20.18 -8.74 21.46
CA GLU A 108 20.06 -8.14 20.13
C GLU A 108 18.67 -7.52 19.95
N MET A 109 18.63 -6.43 19.17
CA MET A 109 17.40 -5.70 18.84
C MET A 109 16.82 -6.27 17.57
N ILE A 110 15.52 -6.60 17.60
CA ILE A 110 14.77 -7.11 16.47
C ILE A 110 13.79 -6.03 16.03
N ARG A 111 13.55 -5.94 14.72
CA ARG A 111 12.64 -4.96 14.10
C ARG A 111 11.60 -5.66 13.27
N PHE A 112 10.40 -5.10 13.27
CA PHE A 112 9.32 -5.48 12.38
C PHE A 112 8.36 -4.31 12.18
N THR A 113 7.50 -4.39 11.16
CA THR A 113 6.48 -3.38 10.87
C THR A 113 5.09 -4.00 11.04
N ILE A 114 4.11 -3.20 11.49
CA ILE A 114 2.70 -3.60 11.50
C ILE A 114 2.15 -3.49 10.07
N PHE A 115 1.44 -4.56 9.64
CA PHE A 115 0.83 -4.61 8.32
C PHE A 115 -0.10 -3.42 8.09
N ASP A 116 0.09 -2.77 6.95
CA ASP A 116 -0.72 -1.64 6.51
C ASP A 116 -1.41 -1.98 5.19
N SER A 117 -2.68 -2.35 5.27
CA SER A 117 -3.48 -2.69 4.10
C SER A 117 -3.64 -1.51 3.13
N SER A 118 -3.62 -0.29 3.64
CA SER A 118 -3.71 0.91 2.80
C SER A 118 -2.46 1.11 1.96
N LYS A 119 -1.29 0.92 2.56
CA LYS A 119 0.01 0.99 1.88
C LYS A 119 0.16 -0.11 0.84
N GLU A 120 -0.28 -1.32 1.16
CA GLU A 120 -0.24 -2.43 0.21
C GLU A 120 -1.19 -2.21 -0.98
N ARG A 121 -2.40 -1.67 -0.74
CA ARG A 121 -3.30 -1.26 -1.83
C ARG A 121 -2.70 -0.16 -2.71
N GLU A 122 -2.04 0.84 -2.10
CA GLU A 122 -1.35 1.89 -2.84
C GLU A 122 -0.23 1.33 -3.73
N ASN A 123 0.57 0.40 -3.19
CA ASN A 123 1.59 -0.30 -3.97
C ASN A 123 0.98 -1.07 -5.14
N LEU A 124 -0.17 -1.71 -4.92
CA LEU A 124 -0.88 -2.45 -5.96
C LEU A 124 -1.37 -1.53 -7.08
N VAL A 125 -1.92 -0.35 -6.76
CA VAL A 125 -2.32 0.65 -7.75
C VAL A 125 -1.10 1.12 -8.57
N ARG A 126 0.05 1.34 -7.94
CA ARG A 126 1.29 1.69 -8.64
C ARG A 126 1.76 0.60 -9.60
N LEU A 127 1.64 -0.67 -9.21
CA LEU A 127 1.96 -1.80 -10.10
C LEU A 127 0.98 -1.90 -11.27
N GLN A 128 -0.28 -1.54 -11.09
CA GLN A 128 -1.27 -1.46 -12.18
C GLN A 128 -0.95 -0.35 -13.17
N ASP A 129 -0.52 0.82 -12.69
CA ASP A 129 -0.03 1.89 -13.56
C ASP A 129 1.18 1.42 -14.37
N GLU A 130 2.15 0.73 -13.75
CA GLU A 130 3.31 0.14 -14.44
C GLU A 130 2.89 -0.91 -15.48
N LEU A 131 1.92 -1.75 -15.16
CA LEU A 131 1.36 -2.73 -16.12
C LEU A 131 0.74 -2.02 -17.31
N THR A 132 -0.06 -0.99 -17.06
CA THR A 132 -0.68 -0.17 -18.11
C THR A 132 0.36 0.49 -19.01
N GLU A 133 1.40 1.08 -18.45
CA GLU A 133 2.50 1.69 -19.22
C GLU A 133 3.21 0.67 -20.12
N LYS A 134 3.51 -0.52 -19.60
CA LYS A 134 4.13 -1.60 -20.39
C LYS A 134 3.23 -2.07 -21.53
N MET A 135 1.92 -2.20 -21.27
CA MET A 135 0.94 -2.56 -22.30
C MET A 135 0.82 -1.47 -23.37
N ILE A 136 0.81 -0.19 -22.99
CA ILE A 136 0.79 0.95 -23.93
C ILE A 136 2.06 0.97 -24.78
N ALA A 137 3.22 0.72 -24.18
CA ALA A 137 4.48 0.66 -24.93
C ALA A 137 4.48 -0.46 -25.98
N LEU A 138 3.97 -1.65 -25.63
CA LEU A 138 3.82 -2.76 -26.56
C LEU A 138 2.76 -2.45 -27.65
N LEU A 139 1.63 -1.82 -27.30
CA LEU A 139 0.62 -1.38 -28.24
C LEU A 139 1.20 -0.39 -29.25
N ALA A 140 1.95 0.62 -28.80
CA ALA A 140 2.59 1.60 -29.66
C ALA A 140 3.57 0.93 -30.64
N THR A 141 4.34 -0.04 -30.15
CA THR A 141 5.23 -0.85 -31.00
C THR A 141 4.42 -1.62 -32.05
N GLY A 142 3.33 -2.29 -31.65
CA GLY A 142 2.47 -3.05 -32.57
C GLY A 142 1.84 -2.19 -33.67
N LEU A 143 1.40 -0.97 -33.33
CA LEU A 143 0.84 -0.03 -34.31
C LEU A 143 1.90 0.47 -35.33
N VAL A 144 3.14 0.70 -34.91
CA VAL A 144 4.24 1.07 -35.81
C VAL A 144 4.58 -0.10 -36.72
N GLU A 145 4.65 -1.31 -36.18
CA GLU A 145 4.95 -2.54 -36.90
C GLU A 145 3.89 -2.87 -37.94
N ASP A 146 2.61 -2.67 -37.62
CA ASP A 146 1.50 -2.85 -38.55
C ASP A 146 1.68 -1.97 -39.82
N ASN A 147 2.01 -0.70 -39.63
CA ASN A 147 2.30 0.18 -40.75
C ASN A 147 3.49 -0.28 -41.59
N ILE A 148 4.55 -0.80 -40.96
CA ILE A 148 5.74 -1.28 -41.63
C ILE A 148 5.43 -2.57 -42.42
N LEU A 149 4.66 -3.50 -41.85
CA LEU A 149 4.26 -4.74 -42.50
C LEU A 149 3.43 -4.50 -43.77
N LYS A 150 2.53 -3.51 -43.73
CA LYS A 150 1.68 -3.14 -44.86
C LYS A 150 2.39 -2.42 -45.99
N THR A 151 3.48 -1.72 -45.70
CA THR A 151 4.14 -0.81 -46.67
C THR A 151 5.43 -1.34 -47.26
N THR A 152 6.02 -2.40 -46.74
CA THR A 152 7.37 -2.85 -47.12
C THR A 152 7.41 -4.37 -47.37
N THR A 153 8.06 -4.79 -48.48
CA THR A 153 8.45 -6.19 -48.69
C THR A 153 9.57 -6.55 -47.70
N LYS A 154 9.21 -7.31 -46.68
CA LYS A 154 10.17 -7.81 -45.67
C LYS A 154 10.36 -9.33 -45.84
N ASP A 155 11.54 -9.80 -45.45
CA ASP A 155 11.83 -11.23 -45.47
C ASP A 155 11.32 -11.95 -44.21
N ALA A 156 11.33 -13.27 -44.25
CA ALA A 156 10.92 -14.12 -43.15
C ALA A 156 11.75 -13.92 -41.88
N LEU A 157 13.03 -13.51 -42.01
CA LEU A 157 13.91 -13.27 -40.86
C LEU A 157 13.49 -12.02 -40.11
N TYR A 158 13.05 -10.96 -40.81
CA TYR A 158 12.48 -9.78 -40.19
C TYR A 158 11.23 -10.13 -39.38
N GLY A 159 10.29 -10.86 -39.99
CA GLY A 159 9.06 -11.30 -39.32
C GLY A 159 9.33 -12.14 -38.07
N LYS A 160 10.31 -13.06 -38.14
CA LYS A 160 10.74 -13.84 -36.99
C LYS A 160 11.25 -12.95 -35.83
N LYS A 161 12.10 -11.95 -36.14
CA LYS A 161 12.62 -11.01 -35.15
C LYS A 161 11.49 -10.23 -34.46
N LEU A 162 10.54 -9.76 -35.24
CA LEU A 162 9.37 -9.01 -34.76
C LEU A 162 8.55 -9.84 -33.77
N LEU A 163 8.18 -11.06 -34.19
CA LEU A 163 7.40 -11.97 -33.34
C LEU A 163 8.15 -12.31 -32.03
N ALA A 164 9.48 -12.52 -32.11
CA ALA A 164 10.28 -12.84 -30.94
C ALA A 164 10.35 -11.67 -29.97
N SER A 165 10.58 -10.44 -30.46
CA SER A 165 10.59 -9.23 -29.63
C SER A 165 9.25 -9.04 -28.89
N ASN A 166 8.13 -9.21 -29.59
CA ASN A 166 6.81 -9.08 -29.01
C ASN A 166 6.51 -10.21 -28.00
N ALA A 167 6.93 -11.44 -28.29
CA ALA A 167 6.77 -12.57 -27.39
C ALA A 167 7.55 -12.41 -26.08
N ASP A 168 8.74 -11.79 -26.14
CA ASP A 168 9.56 -11.47 -24.97
C ASP A 168 8.90 -10.34 -24.13
N ALA A 169 8.43 -9.27 -24.76
CA ALA A 169 7.71 -8.20 -24.07
C ALA A 169 6.43 -8.72 -23.37
N LEU A 170 5.72 -9.67 -23.99
CA LEU A 170 4.55 -10.30 -23.40
C LEU A 170 4.87 -11.11 -22.14
N ILE A 171 6.09 -11.69 -22.02
CA ILE A 171 6.49 -12.41 -20.79
C ILE A 171 6.47 -11.47 -19.60
N ASP A 172 7.10 -10.30 -19.75
CA ASP A 172 7.20 -9.31 -18.66
C ASP A 172 5.82 -8.79 -18.24
N ILE A 173 4.95 -8.49 -19.21
CA ILE A 173 3.58 -8.03 -18.97
C ILE A 173 2.76 -9.12 -18.26
N ILE A 174 2.80 -10.35 -18.73
CA ILE A 174 2.10 -11.49 -18.12
C ILE A 174 2.62 -11.74 -16.70
N GLY A 175 3.94 -11.68 -16.49
CA GLY A 175 4.55 -11.85 -15.18
C GLY A 175 4.09 -10.78 -14.19
N LEU A 176 4.06 -9.52 -14.59
CA LEU A 176 3.58 -8.41 -13.77
C LEU A 176 2.09 -8.54 -13.46
N ALA A 177 1.25 -8.84 -14.46
CA ALA A 177 -0.18 -9.05 -14.25
C ALA A 177 -0.46 -10.22 -13.28
N GLN A 178 0.30 -11.31 -13.37
CA GLN A 178 0.18 -12.43 -12.44
C GLN A 178 0.60 -12.05 -11.02
N HIS A 179 1.66 -11.25 -10.87
CA HIS A 179 2.11 -10.74 -9.57
C HIS A 179 1.04 -9.86 -8.92
N ILE A 180 0.49 -8.92 -9.68
CA ILE A 180 -0.62 -8.05 -9.24
C ILE A 180 -1.82 -8.88 -8.78
N LYS A 181 -2.22 -9.88 -9.58
CA LYS A 181 -3.34 -10.77 -9.24
C LYS A 181 -3.10 -11.49 -7.92
N ASN A 182 -1.93 -12.09 -7.74
CA ASN A 182 -1.60 -12.83 -6.52
C ASN A 182 -1.64 -11.91 -5.28
N GLN A 183 -1.07 -10.71 -5.38
CA GLN A 183 -1.13 -9.73 -4.29
C GLN A 183 -2.58 -9.30 -3.99
N ALA A 184 -3.40 -9.07 -5.00
CA ALA A 184 -4.81 -8.72 -4.81
C ALA A 184 -5.60 -9.85 -4.11
N GLU A 185 -5.33 -11.11 -4.45
CA GLU A 185 -5.93 -12.28 -3.80
C GLU A 185 -5.48 -12.40 -2.33
N GLU A 186 -4.21 -12.15 -2.02
CA GLU A 186 -3.66 -12.17 -0.67
C GLU A 186 -4.27 -11.08 0.23
N LEU A 187 -4.51 -9.90 -0.32
CA LEU A 187 -5.16 -8.79 0.40
C LEU A 187 -6.66 -9.03 0.66
N GLY A 188 -7.31 -9.88 -0.12
CA GLY A 188 -8.64 -10.41 0.13
C GLY A 188 -9.83 -9.45 -0.05
N ASN A 189 -9.61 -8.16 -0.28
CA ASN A 189 -10.64 -7.11 -0.35
C ASN A 189 -10.78 -6.48 -1.74
N PHE A 190 -10.57 -7.27 -2.80
CA PHE A 190 -10.74 -6.80 -4.16
C PHE A 190 -12.03 -7.33 -4.79
N PRO A 191 -12.74 -6.51 -5.60
CA PRO A 191 -13.93 -6.94 -6.32
C PRO A 191 -13.63 -8.14 -7.22
N GLN A 192 -14.54 -9.11 -7.26
CA GLN A 192 -14.38 -10.31 -8.10
C GLN A 192 -14.22 -9.94 -9.59
N ALA A 193 -14.88 -8.87 -10.05
CA ALA A 193 -14.75 -8.35 -11.41
C ALA A 193 -13.31 -7.99 -11.77
N TYR A 194 -12.56 -7.40 -10.81
CA TYR A 194 -11.15 -7.04 -11.00
C TYR A 194 -10.26 -8.28 -11.18
N LEU A 195 -10.43 -9.29 -10.33
CA LEU A 195 -9.68 -10.54 -10.44
C LEU A 195 -10.00 -11.27 -11.74
N THR A 196 -11.26 -11.21 -12.18
CA THR A 196 -11.70 -11.77 -13.47
C THR A 196 -11.05 -11.04 -14.63
N LEU A 197 -10.99 -9.70 -14.60
CA LEU A 197 -10.30 -8.93 -15.62
C LEU A 197 -8.83 -9.32 -15.74
N LEU A 198 -8.10 -9.36 -14.61
CA LEU A 198 -6.69 -9.77 -14.62
C LEU A 198 -6.49 -11.19 -15.17
N ASN A 199 -7.39 -12.11 -14.83
CA ASN A 199 -7.37 -13.46 -15.41
C ASN A 199 -7.55 -13.44 -16.93
N ASN A 200 -8.49 -12.62 -17.43
CA ASN A 200 -8.75 -12.50 -18.87
C ASN A 200 -7.54 -11.89 -19.60
N ILE A 201 -6.94 -10.82 -19.05
CA ILE A 201 -5.70 -10.24 -19.56
C ILE A 201 -4.60 -11.31 -19.64
N ILE A 202 -4.32 -11.99 -18.53
CA ILE A 202 -3.27 -13.01 -18.45
C ILE A 202 -3.51 -14.14 -19.45
N SER A 203 -4.73 -14.65 -19.54
CA SER A 203 -5.05 -15.77 -20.46
C SER A 203 -5.00 -15.36 -21.93
N GLY A 204 -5.54 -14.18 -22.26
CA GLY A 204 -5.50 -13.63 -23.62
C GLY A 204 -4.07 -13.39 -24.10
N LEU A 205 -3.24 -12.73 -23.29
CA LEU A 205 -1.84 -12.49 -23.63
C LEU A 205 -1.00 -13.76 -23.71
N LYS A 206 -1.28 -14.77 -22.87
CA LYS A 206 -0.64 -16.10 -22.97
C LYS A 206 -0.99 -16.78 -24.30
N THR A 207 -2.23 -16.71 -24.72
CA THR A 207 -2.69 -17.26 -26.01
C THR A 207 -1.98 -16.58 -27.18
N ILE A 208 -1.99 -15.25 -27.21
CA ILE A 208 -1.31 -14.48 -28.26
C ILE A 208 0.19 -14.78 -28.30
N ARG A 209 0.83 -14.87 -27.13
CA ARG A 209 2.24 -15.23 -27.04
C ARG A 209 2.51 -16.62 -27.61
N GLN A 210 1.68 -17.61 -27.29
CA GLN A 210 1.85 -18.98 -27.81
C GLN A 210 1.69 -19.01 -29.33
N GLU A 211 0.69 -18.33 -29.87
CA GLU A 211 0.47 -18.25 -31.33
C GLU A 211 1.68 -17.60 -32.04
N LYS A 212 2.30 -16.58 -31.44
CA LYS A 212 3.54 -15.96 -31.96
C LYS A 212 4.71 -16.94 -31.94
N ILE A 213 4.86 -17.74 -30.90
CA ILE A 213 5.90 -18.79 -30.80
C ILE A 213 5.68 -19.87 -31.85
N ASP A 214 4.45 -20.36 -32.02
CA ASP A 214 4.12 -21.35 -33.01
C ASP A 214 4.43 -20.87 -34.44
N GLU A 215 4.22 -19.57 -34.69
CA GLU A 215 4.54 -18.98 -36.00
C GLU A 215 6.06 -18.81 -36.19
N ILE A 216 6.81 -18.45 -35.14
CA ILE A 216 8.28 -18.44 -35.15
C ILE A 216 8.83 -19.80 -35.55
N ASP A 217 8.28 -20.90 -35.01
CA ASP A 217 8.71 -22.27 -35.34
C ASP A 217 8.41 -22.65 -36.79
N LYS A 218 7.26 -22.22 -37.34
CA LYS A 218 6.94 -22.39 -38.75
C LYS A 218 7.91 -21.63 -39.65
N ILE A 219 8.21 -20.39 -39.33
CA ILE A 219 9.18 -19.56 -40.06
C ILE A 219 10.56 -20.26 -40.04
N GLN A 220 10.98 -20.73 -38.87
CA GLN A 220 12.26 -21.43 -38.71
C GLN A 220 12.33 -22.70 -39.59
N GLY A 221 11.27 -23.50 -39.59
CA GLY A 221 11.16 -24.65 -40.44
C GLY A 221 11.18 -24.33 -41.94
N THR A 222 10.68 -23.15 -42.31
CA THR A 222 10.70 -22.69 -43.72
C THR A 222 12.09 -22.20 -44.15
N ILE A 223 12.76 -21.42 -43.30
CA ILE A 223 14.12 -20.93 -43.55
C ILE A 223 15.15 -22.04 -43.69
N MET A 224 14.96 -23.17 -42.99
CA MET A 224 15.85 -24.33 -43.02
C MET A 224 15.66 -25.22 -44.25
N LYS A 225 14.68 -24.99 -45.12
CA LYS A 225 14.48 -25.76 -46.34
C LYS A 225 15.56 -25.43 -47.38
N PRO A 226 16.04 -26.43 -48.12
CA PRO A 226 17.10 -26.22 -49.12
C PRO A 226 16.62 -25.43 -50.35
N THR A 227 15.32 -25.30 -50.58
CA THR A 227 14.74 -24.47 -51.64
C THR A 227 14.13 -23.21 -51.02
N PRO A 228 14.41 -22.01 -51.56
CA PRO A 228 13.79 -20.77 -51.09
C PRO A 228 12.26 -20.90 -51.24
N VAL A 229 11.55 -20.77 -50.15
CA VAL A 229 10.08 -20.67 -50.14
C VAL A 229 9.74 -19.25 -49.73
N ASP A 230 8.97 -18.56 -50.57
CA ASP A 230 8.43 -17.25 -50.20
C ASP A 230 7.50 -17.42 -49.00
N TYR A 231 7.88 -16.83 -47.92
CA TYR A 231 7.07 -16.79 -46.69
C TYR A 231 6.04 -15.66 -46.78
N ASN A 232 4.78 -16.01 -46.63
CA ASN A 232 3.72 -15.02 -46.63
C ASN A 232 3.66 -14.33 -45.25
N LEU A 233 3.94 -13.02 -45.19
CA LEU A 233 3.91 -12.20 -43.95
C LEU A 233 2.48 -11.96 -43.45
N PHE A 234 1.45 -12.32 -44.18
CA PHE A 234 0.06 -12.13 -43.82
C PHE A 234 -0.31 -12.74 -42.43
N SER A 235 0.25 -13.88 -42.09
CA SER A 235 0.05 -14.50 -40.77
C SER A 235 0.62 -13.65 -39.64
N ILE A 236 1.73 -12.96 -39.87
CA ILE A 236 2.34 -12.05 -38.91
C ILE A 236 1.49 -10.80 -38.72
N GLU A 237 0.97 -10.25 -39.82
CA GLU A 237 0.04 -9.11 -39.79
C GLU A 237 -1.21 -9.43 -38.97
N VAL A 238 -1.84 -10.58 -39.20
CA VAL A 238 -3.00 -11.04 -38.43
C VAL A 238 -2.71 -11.21 -36.94
N LEU A 239 -1.54 -11.80 -36.61
CA LEU A 239 -1.13 -11.95 -35.20
C LEU A 239 -0.83 -10.60 -34.53
N ASN A 240 -0.29 -9.65 -35.30
CA ASN A 240 -0.05 -8.31 -34.78
C ASN A 240 -1.36 -7.54 -34.57
N ASP A 241 -2.26 -7.53 -35.52
CA ASP A 241 -3.61 -6.95 -35.41
C ASP A 241 -4.36 -7.49 -34.19
N ARG A 242 -4.29 -8.82 -33.99
CA ARG A 242 -4.93 -9.47 -32.85
C ARG A 242 -4.32 -8.99 -31.52
N MET A 243 -3.00 -8.87 -31.43
CA MET A 243 -2.31 -8.35 -30.27
C MET A 243 -2.73 -6.91 -29.99
N VAL A 244 -2.76 -6.05 -31.02
CA VAL A 244 -3.15 -4.63 -30.92
C VAL A 244 -4.58 -4.53 -30.37
N THR A 245 -5.54 -5.26 -30.98
CA THR A 245 -6.95 -5.24 -30.56
C THR A 245 -7.14 -5.68 -29.10
N HIS A 246 -6.42 -6.73 -28.67
CA HIS A 246 -6.47 -7.18 -27.27
C HIS A 246 -5.88 -6.14 -26.32
N LEU A 247 -4.73 -5.57 -26.67
CA LEU A 247 -4.08 -4.57 -25.83
C LEU A 247 -4.94 -3.30 -25.69
N GLU A 248 -5.53 -2.78 -26.79
CA GLU A 248 -6.41 -1.62 -26.74
C GLU A 248 -7.58 -1.83 -25.78
N ARG A 249 -8.28 -2.94 -25.91
CA ARG A 249 -9.40 -3.27 -25.04
C ARG A 249 -8.95 -3.39 -23.57
N ASP A 250 -7.93 -4.20 -23.33
CA ASP A 250 -7.50 -4.55 -22.00
C ASP A 250 -6.90 -3.34 -21.24
N ILE A 251 -6.21 -2.44 -21.95
CA ILE A 251 -5.72 -1.16 -21.42
C ILE A 251 -6.87 -0.28 -20.96
N LEU A 252 -7.92 -0.13 -21.79
CA LEU A 252 -9.07 0.68 -21.45
C LEU A 252 -9.75 0.19 -20.15
N TYR A 253 -9.95 -1.12 -20.03
CA TYR A 253 -10.52 -1.68 -18.81
C TYR A 253 -9.61 -1.50 -17.59
N LEU A 254 -8.32 -1.72 -17.75
CA LEU A 254 -7.37 -1.58 -16.65
C LEU A 254 -7.32 -0.12 -16.15
N ILE A 255 -7.31 0.85 -17.07
CA ILE A 255 -7.37 2.29 -16.73
C ILE A 255 -8.65 2.61 -15.97
N LYS A 256 -9.81 2.15 -16.45
CA LYS A 256 -11.11 2.40 -15.78
C LYS A 256 -11.11 1.88 -14.34
N ILE A 257 -10.66 0.64 -14.12
CA ILE A 257 -10.64 0.05 -12.78
C ILE A 257 -9.60 0.73 -11.88
N THR A 258 -8.42 1.02 -12.40
CA THR A 258 -7.38 1.71 -11.63
C THR A 258 -7.85 3.11 -11.20
N ASN A 259 -8.52 3.82 -12.08
CA ASN A 259 -9.08 5.14 -11.77
C ASN A 259 -10.18 5.05 -10.69
N ARG A 260 -11.04 4.02 -10.73
CA ARG A 260 -12.02 3.76 -9.67
C ARG A 260 -11.34 3.51 -8.32
N GLN A 261 -10.33 2.66 -8.27
CA GLN A 261 -9.58 2.40 -7.03
C GLN A 261 -8.87 3.64 -6.48
N LYS A 262 -8.38 4.52 -7.36
CA LYS A 262 -7.84 5.83 -6.96
C LYS A 262 -8.93 6.73 -6.36
N MET A 263 -10.14 6.71 -6.92
CA MET A 263 -11.27 7.47 -6.39
C MET A 263 -11.74 6.93 -5.04
N ASP A 264 -11.91 5.60 -4.89
CA ASP A 264 -12.25 4.97 -3.61
C ASP A 264 -11.27 5.43 -2.51
N ARG A 265 -9.99 5.56 -2.83
CA ARG A 265 -8.98 6.04 -1.88
C ARG A 265 -9.16 7.51 -1.48
N VAL A 266 -9.58 8.34 -2.41
CA VAL A 266 -9.89 9.76 -2.11
C VAL A 266 -11.08 9.85 -1.18
N MET A 267 -12.11 9.02 -1.41
CA MET A 267 -13.29 8.96 -0.54
C MET A 267 -12.95 8.45 0.86
N ASP A 268 -12.15 7.39 0.98
CA ASP A 268 -11.66 6.91 2.28
C ASP A 268 -10.94 8.01 3.09
N LEU A 269 -10.15 8.86 2.44
CA LEU A 269 -9.45 9.97 3.11
C LEU A 269 -10.42 11.10 3.50
N GLU A 270 -11.43 11.35 2.69
CA GLU A 270 -12.48 12.32 3.00
C GLU A 270 -13.31 11.86 4.19
N ASP A 271 -13.75 10.61 4.22
CA ASP A 271 -14.47 10.02 5.36
C ASP A 271 -13.66 10.13 6.66
N GLN A 272 -12.37 9.80 6.63
CA GLN A 272 -11.47 9.96 7.78
C GLN A 272 -11.37 11.41 8.24
N LEU A 273 -11.30 12.35 7.30
CA LEU A 273 -11.21 13.76 7.60
C LEU A 273 -12.51 14.30 8.21
N SER A 274 -13.65 13.83 7.72
CA SER A 274 -14.98 14.13 8.25
C SER A 274 -15.13 13.61 9.69
N GLU A 275 -14.81 12.34 9.95
CA GLU A 275 -14.85 11.73 11.28
C GLU A 275 -13.94 12.45 12.29
N LEU A 276 -12.71 12.78 11.90
CA LEU A 276 -11.78 13.54 12.75
C LEU A 276 -12.33 14.92 13.09
N THR A 277 -12.98 15.58 12.13
CA THR A 277 -13.53 16.92 12.31
C THR A 277 -14.75 16.88 13.22
N GLU A 278 -15.65 15.92 13.05
CA GLU A 278 -16.81 15.71 13.94
C GLU A 278 -16.38 15.39 15.38
N THR A 279 -15.43 14.48 15.55
CA THR A 279 -14.87 14.13 16.86
C THR A 279 -14.27 15.35 17.56
N LEU A 280 -13.56 16.19 16.80
CA LEU A 280 -12.99 17.41 17.34
C LEU A 280 -14.08 18.42 17.75
N GLN A 281 -15.17 18.54 16.97
CA GLN A 281 -16.32 19.37 17.32
C GLN A 281 -16.97 18.91 18.62
N GLU A 282 -17.23 17.62 18.78
CA GLU A 282 -17.79 17.07 20.01
C GLU A 282 -16.92 17.33 21.24
N GLU A 283 -15.60 17.22 21.09
CA GLU A 283 -14.65 17.52 22.17
C GLU A 283 -14.70 19.00 22.57
N PHE A 284 -14.73 19.91 21.60
CA PHE A 284 -14.89 21.34 21.90
C PHE A 284 -16.20 21.66 22.61
N GLU A 285 -17.32 21.04 22.20
CA GLU A 285 -18.61 21.22 22.86
C GLU A 285 -18.60 20.67 24.31
N ASN A 286 -18.00 19.51 24.51
CA ASN A 286 -17.84 18.90 25.83
C ASN A 286 -16.98 19.76 26.77
N LEU A 287 -15.94 20.37 26.25
CA LEU A 287 -15.08 21.28 27.01
C LEU A 287 -15.80 22.57 27.44
N LYS A 288 -16.61 23.12 26.53
CA LYS A 288 -17.45 24.30 26.83
C LYS A 288 -18.43 24.01 27.96
N ASN A 289 -19.04 22.83 27.96
CA ASN A 289 -20.07 22.42 28.91
C ASN A 289 -19.51 22.02 30.29
N LYS A 290 -18.30 21.46 30.37
CA LYS A 290 -17.74 20.89 31.62
C LYS A 290 -16.75 21.80 32.35
N LYS A 291 -16.38 22.93 31.82
CA LYS A 291 -15.31 23.81 32.37
C LYS A 291 -14.01 23.07 32.74
N SER A 292 -13.75 21.94 32.09
CA SER A 292 -12.52 21.16 32.32
C SER A 292 -11.34 21.81 31.59
N PRO A 293 -10.14 21.84 32.18
CA PRO A 293 -8.98 22.34 31.46
C PRO A 293 -8.70 21.49 30.26
N LEU A 294 -8.54 22.12 29.11
CA LEU A 294 -8.13 21.47 27.88
C LEU A 294 -6.81 20.72 28.09
N ASN A 295 -6.79 19.45 27.68
CA ASN A 295 -5.53 18.81 27.44
C ASN A 295 -5.00 19.31 26.07
N SER A 296 -4.25 20.40 26.11
CA SER A 296 -3.66 21.08 24.93
C SER A 296 -2.93 20.09 24.00
N ASN A 297 -2.36 19.02 24.54
CA ASN A 297 -1.63 18.01 23.77
C ASN A 297 -2.58 17.12 22.95
N GLN A 298 -3.75 16.76 23.48
CA GLN A 298 -4.73 15.95 22.73
C GLN A 298 -5.34 16.76 21.57
N LEU A 299 -5.69 18.02 21.82
CA LEU A 299 -6.19 18.90 20.78
C LEU A 299 -5.16 19.08 19.66
N LYS A 300 -3.91 19.37 20.04
CA LYS A 300 -2.82 19.50 19.09
C LYS A 300 -2.65 18.24 18.26
N SER A 301 -2.63 17.06 18.89
CA SER A 301 -2.48 15.77 18.19
C SER A 301 -3.59 15.55 17.15
N LYS A 302 -4.84 15.91 17.45
CA LYS A 302 -5.95 15.76 16.48
C LYS A 302 -5.88 16.76 15.34
N LEU A 303 -5.52 18.00 15.62
CA LEU A 303 -5.30 19.01 14.58
C LEU A 303 -4.14 18.61 13.64
N ASP A 304 -3.06 18.06 14.21
CA ASP A 304 -1.94 17.54 13.42
C ASP A 304 -2.39 16.33 12.54
N GLN A 305 -3.26 15.48 13.05
CA GLN A 305 -3.85 14.37 12.25
C GLN A 305 -4.70 14.89 11.10
N ILE A 306 -5.60 15.86 11.35
CA ILE A 306 -6.42 16.50 10.30
C ILE A 306 -5.52 17.13 9.24
N GLN A 307 -4.47 17.83 9.64
CA GLN A 307 -3.52 18.46 8.73
C GLN A 307 -2.81 17.42 7.85
N GLN A 308 -2.39 16.31 8.44
CA GLN A 308 -1.72 15.23 7.72
C GLN A 308 -2.66 14.52 6.74
N THR A 309 -3.92 14.24 7.15
CA THR A 309 -4.92 13.61 6.28
C THR A 309 -5.30 14.54 5.13
N LEU A 310 -5.47 15.83 5.38
CA LEU A 310 -5.73 16.82 4.34
C LEU A 310 -4.59 16.91 3.33
N LYS A 311 -3.33 16.86 3.79
CA LYS A 311 -2.18 16.84 2.91
C LYS A 311 -2.15 15.59 2.02
N GLN A 312 -2.46 14.42 2.58
CA GLN A 312 -2.57 13.17 1.80
C GLN A 312 -3.69 13.27 0.75
N LEU A 313 -4.84 13.83 1.12
CA LEU A 313 -5.95 14.07 0.19
C LEU A 313 -5.53 14.98 -0.97
N MET A 314 -4.83 16.08 -0.68
CA MET A 314 -4.28 16.97 -1.71
C MET A 314 -3.32 16.26 -2.67
N GLU A 315 -2.41 15.47 -2.14
CA GLU A 315 -1.45 14.70 -2.93
C GLU A 315 -2.15 13.69 -3.84
N LYS A 316 -3.16 12.99 -3.34
CA LYS A 316 -3.94 12.01 -4.13
C LYS A 316 -4.78 12.68 -5.21
N LEU A 317 -5.45 13.79 -4.90
CA LEU A 317 -6.18 14.57 -5.89
C LEU A 317 -5.26 15.13 -6.99
N ALA A 318 -4.06 15.61 -6.63
CA ALA A 318 -3.10 16.08 -7.60
C ALA A 318 -2.62 14.96 -8.54
N GLN A 319 -2.39 13.75 -8.01
CA GLN A 319 -2.05 12.57 -8.80
C GLN A 319 -3.17 12.17 -9.77
N GLN A 320 -4.43 12.23 -9.33
CA GLN A 320 -5.58 11.93 -10.18
C GLN A 320 -5.73 12.93 -11.33
N ASN A 321 -5.55 14.24 -11.08
CA ASN A 321 -5.62 15.26 -12.11
C ASN A 321 -4.63 15.07 -13.27
N GLN A 322 -3.52 14.33 -13.05
CA GLN A 322 -2.55 14.02 -14.10
C GLN A 322 -2.93 12.78 -14.92
N SER A 323 -3.76 11.88 -14.38
CA SER A 323 -4.05 10.58 -14.97
C SER A 323 -5.48 10.42 -15.52
N MET A 324 -6.41 11.33 -15.18
CA MET A 324 -7.78 11.28 -15.65
C MET A 324 -8.04 12.32 -16.74
N PRO A 325 -8.76 11.97 -17.83
CA PRO A 325 -9.26 12.94 -18.77
C PRO A 325 -10.14 14.00 -18.10
N ASP A 326 -10.04 15.26 -18.52
CA ASP A 326 -10.81 16.41 -17.97
C ASP A 326 -12.34 16.20 -17.98
N GLU A 327 -12.83 15.25 -18.79
CA GLU A 327 -14.24 14.88 -18.90
C GLU A 327 -14.77 14.15 -17.65
N PHE A 328 -13.92 13.40 -16.95
CA PHE A 328 -14.30 12.64 -15.77
C PHE A 328 -14.13 13.41 -14.46
N LEU A 329 -13.23 14.37 -14.45
CA LEU A 329 -13.08 15.30 -13.36
C LEU A 329 -13.75 16.60 -13.79
N ASN A 330 -14.85 16.96 -13.15
CA ASN A 330 -15.34 18.33 -13.26
C ASN A 330 -14.26 19.25 -12.64
N SER A 331 -13.23 19.55 -13.43
CA SER A 331 -12.01 20.25 -13.01
C SER A 331 -12.31 21.62 -12.37
N LYS A 332 -13.51 22.17 -12.62
CA LYS A 332 -14.00 23.37 -11.96
C LYS A 332 -14.39 23.11 -10.50
N SER A 333 -14.93 21.95 -10.17
CA SER A 333 -15.35 21.60 -8.81
C SER A 333 -14.13 21.36 -7.91
N TYR A 334 -13.10 20.68 -8.39
CA TYR A 334 -11.85 20.47 -7.63
C TYR A 334 -10.99 21.73 -7.49
N LYS A 335 -11.00 22.60 -8.50
CA LYS A 335 -10.35 23.92 -8.42
C LYS A 335 -11.07 24.90 -7.49
N SER A 336 -12.33 24.65 -7.16
CA SER A 336 -13.10 25.51 -6.26
C SER A 336 -12.79 25.23 -4.79
N MET A 337 -12.17 24.09 -4.45
CA MET A 337 -11.76 23.79 -3.09
C MET A 337 -10.41 24.45 -2.81
N ASN A 338 -10.44 25.49 -1.98
CA ASN A 338 -9.22 26.18 -1.58
C ASN A 338 -8.54 25.43 -0.44
N MET A 339 -7.85 24.31 -0.79
CA MET A 339 -7.12 23.48 0.16
C MET A 339 -6.09 24.26 0.98
N GLU A 340 -5.51 25.31 0.38
CA GLU A 340 -4.60 26.22 1.08
C GLU A 340 -5.34 27.02 2.15
N GLU A 341 -6.58 27.43 1.91
CA GLU A 341 -7.42 28.09 2.92
C GLU A 341 -7.81 27.13 4.04
N MET A 342 -8.06 25.85 3.74
CA MET A 342 -8.33 24.84 4.78
C MET A 342 -7.10 24.58 5.64
N MET A 343 -5.92 24.50 5.07
CA MET A 343 -4.66 24.37 5.82
C MET A 343 -4.44 25.59 6.73
N ALA A 344 -4.66 26.81 6.20
CA ALA A 344 -4.57 28.04 6.98
C ALA A 344 -5.65 28.11 8.10
N SER A 345 -6.82 27.51 7.86
CA SER A 345 -7.88 27.40 8.86
C SER A 345 -7.49 26.52 10.03
N ILE A 346 -6.79 25.41 9.80
CA ILE A 346 -6.26 24.52 10.85
C ILE A 346 -5.26 25.27 11.75
N GLU A 347 -4.31 25.98 11.14
CA GLU A 347 -3.34 26.78 11.89
C GLU A 347 -4.04 27.86 12.74
N LYS A 348 -5.07 28.49 12.18
CA LYS A 348 -5.87 29.49 12.88
C LYS A 348 -6.68 28.88 14.04
N ILE A 349 -7.28 27.69 13.86
CA ILE A 349 -7.96 26.97 14.94
C ILE A 349 -6.99 26.66 16.07
N GLN A 350 -5.78 26.21 15.75
CA GLN A 350 -4.72 25.90 16.71
C GLN A 350 -4.27 27.13 17.49
N ASP A 351 -4.09 28.28 16.81
CA ASP A 351 -3.71 29.54 17.44
C ASP A 351 -4.82 30.09 18.35
N LEU A 352 -6.08 30.02 17.91
CA LEU A 352 -7.25 30.43 18.71
C LEU A 352 -7.41 29.57 19.96
N ALA A 353 -7.27 28.24 19.81
CA ALA A 353 -7.33 27.32 20.93
C ALA A 353 -6.21 27.55 21.94
N ASN A 354 -4.98 27.78 21.49
CA ASN A 354 -3.84 28.12 22.36
C ASN A 354 -4.02 29.45 23.11
N LYS A 355 -4.74 30.40 22.52
CA LYS A 355 -5.10 31.68 23.14
C LYS A 355 -6.32 31.59 24.05
N GLY A 356 -6.93 30.42 24.21
CA GLY A 356 -8.14 30.21 25.02
C GLY A 356 -9.42 30.75 24.38
N LYS A 357 -9.41 31.12 23.08
CA LYS A 357 -10.56 31.68 22.35
C LYS A 357 -11.39 30.53 21.72
N MET A 358 -11.97 29.71 22.57
CA MET A 358 -12.62 28.47 22.18
C MET A 358 -13.84 28.65 21.28
N ASP A 359 -14.65 29.70 21.51
CA ASP A 359 -15.84 29.98 20.70
C ASP A 359 -15.45 30.35 19.25
N GLU A 360 -14.37 31.15 19.09
CA GLU A 360 -13.84 31.53 17.79
C GLU A 360 -13.20 30.30 17.07
N ALA A 361 -12.49 29.43 17.80
CA ALA A 361 -11.92 28.19 17.27
C ALA A 361 -13.00 27.25 16.77
N MET A 362 -14.09 27.09 17.54
CA MET A 362 -15.23 26.25 17.17
C MET A 362 -15.97 26.78 15.91
N GLU A 363 -16.11 28.10 15.77
CA GLU A 363 -16.72 28.69 14.58
C GLU A 363 -15.89 28.41 13.31
N GLN A 364 -14.56 28.50 13.41
CA GLN A 364 -13.68 28.15 12.28
C GLN A 364 -13.74 26.66 11.96
N LEU A 365 -13.80 25.79 12.97
CA LEU A 365 -13.93 24.34 12.78
C LEU A 365 -15.26 23.98 12.10
N LYS A 366 -16.36 24.61 12.48
CA LYS A 366 -17.67 24.40 11.83
C LYS A 366 -17.65 24.80 10.35
N LYS A 367 -16.99 25.92 10.02
CA LYS A 367 -16.85 26.35 8.61
C LYS A 367 -16.04 25.32 7.81
N MET A 368 -14.94 24.83 8.37
CA MET A 368 -14.12 23.78 7.74
C MET A 368 -14.92 22.49 7.53
N ALA A 369 -15.71 22.06 8.51
CA ALA A 369 -16.58 20.88 8.40
C ALA A 369 -17.66 21.02 7.30
N GLU A 370 -18.25 22.23 7.17
CA GLU A 370 -19.22 22.49 6.09
C GLU A 370 -18.57 22.47 4.70
N GLU A 371 -17.34 22.94 4.58
CA GLU A 371 -16.58 22.89 3.32
C GLU A 371 -16.22 21.46 2.95
N LEU A 372 -15.77 20.65 3.93
CA LEU A 372 -15.53 19.21 3.73
C LEU A 372 -16.78 18.47 3.32
N ARG A 373 -17.92 18.72 3.95
CA ARG A 373 -19.19 18.09 3.58
C ARG A 373 -19.61 18.42 2.14
N LYS A 374 -19.45 19.65 1.69
CA LYS A 374 -19.72 20.03 0.31
C LYS A 374 -18.80 19.31 -0.68
N PHE A 375 -17.55 19.12 -0.28
CA PHE A 375 -16.59 18.38 -1.08
C PHE A 375 -16.95 16.89 -1.17
N ALA A 376 -17.35 16.25 -0.07
CA ALA A 376 -17.85 14.89 -0.04
C ALA A 376 -19.05 14.70 -0.99
N GLU A 377 -20.02 15.62 -0.94
CA GLU A 377 -21.17 15.60 -1.85
C GLU A 377 -20.76 15.67 -3.33
N GLN A 378 -19.73 16.44 -3.66
CA GLN A 378 -19.18 16.53 -5.02
C GLN A 378 -18.44 15.27 -5.45
N LEU A 379 -17.67 14.65 -4.54
CA LEU A 379 -17.00 13.37 -4.77
C LEU A 379 -18.02 12.27 -5.04
N ASN A 380 -19.04 12.14 -4.21
CA ASN A 380 -20.12 11.16 -4.36
C ASN A 380 -20.88 11.31 -5.70
N GLN A 381 -21.09 12.54 -6.16
CA GLN A 381 -21.68 12.79 -7.48
C GLN A 381 -20.76 12.34 -8.62
N ALA A 382 -19.46 12.56 -8.49
CA ALA A 382 -18.48 12.13 -9.48
C ALA A 382 -18.38 10.60 -9.54
N GLU A 383 -18.39 9.92 -8.38
CA GLU A 383 -18.39 8.46 -8.28
C GLU A 383 -19.62 7.84 -8.93
N SER A 384 -20.83 8.32 -8.60
CA SER A 384 -22.08 7.82 -9.18
C SER A 384 -22.09 7.93 -10.70
N SER A 385 -21.52 9.00 -11.24
CA SER A 385 -21.40 9.19 -12.70
C SER A 385 -20.41 8.18 -13.33
N MET A 386 -19.36 7.78 -12.60
CA MET A 386 -18.41 6.76 -13.07
C MET A 386 -19.00 5.35 -12.98
N GLU A 387 -19.78 5.03 -11.94
CA GLU A 387 -20.44 3.72 -11.78
C GLU A 387 -21.41 3.43 -12.92
N GLU A 388 -22.28 4.37 -13.27
CA GLU A 388 -23.24 4.20 -14.39
C GLU A 388 -22.54 3.91 -15.73
N MET A 389 -21.37 4.51 -15.98
CA MET A 389 -20.62 4.28 -17.22
C MET A 389 -19.88 2.93 -17.24
N VAL A 390 -19.34 2.49 -16.09
CA VAL A 390 -18.54 1.26 -16.02
C VAL A 390 -19.43 0.02 -16.06
N ASP A 391 -20.53 0.01 -15.32
CA ASP A 391 -21.39 -1.19 -15.19
C ASP A 391 -22.16 -1.48 -16.48
N THR A 392 -22.61 -0.47 -17.21
CA THR A 392 -23.39 -0.66 -18.45
C THR A 392 -22.50 -1.20 -19.57
N GLU A 393 -21.35 -0.58 -19.84
CA GLU A 393 -20.42 -1.02 -20.89
C GLU A 393 -19.73 -2.35 -20.57
N MET A 394 -19.39 -2.61 -19.30
CA MET A 394 -18.75 -3.86 -18.89
C MET A 394 -19.69 -5.05 -18.98
N MET A 395 -20.97 -4.87 -18.63
CA MET A 395 -22.00 -5.90 -18.75
C MET A 395 -22.37 -6.21 -20.21
N GLU A 396 -22.46 -5.22 -21.08
CA GLU A 396 -22.73 -5.43 -22.51
C GLU A 396 -21.62 -6.24 -23.17
N GLN A 397 -20.34 -5.97 -22.88
CA GLN A 397 -19.22 -6.63 -23.55
C GLN A 397 -18.82 -7.97 -22.92
N LEU A 398 -19.12 -8.21 -21.64
CA LEU A 398 -19.02 -9.56 -21.06
C LEU A 398 -20.06 -10.51 -21.68
N ASN A 399 -21.23 -9.99 -22.04
CA ASN A 399 -22.28 -10.75 -22.73
C ASN A 399 -21.98 -11.00 -24.23
N GLU A 400 -21.18 -10.15 -24.87
CA GLU A 400 -20.75 -10.35 -26.27
C GLU A 400 -19.55 -11.31 -26.41
N SER A 401 -18.85 -11.63 -25.32
CA SER A 401 -17.66 -12.51 -25.31
C SER A 401 -17.96 -13.95 -24.86
N THR A 402 -19.20 -14.28 -24.55
CA THR A 402 -19.68 -15.66 -24.26
C THR A 402 -20.43 -16.22 -25.44
#